data_5784d8bee8b983f241fed264b1bcd936
#
_entry.id   5784d8bee8b983f241fed264b1bcd936
#
_cell.length_a   1.000
_cell.length_b   1.000
_cell.length_c   1.000
_cell.angle_alpha   90.00
_cell.angle_beta   90.00
_cell.angle_gamma   90.00
#
_symmetry.space_group_name_H-M   'P 1'
#
loop_
_entity.id
_entity.type
_entity.pdbx_description
1 polymer ?
#
loop_
_entity_poly.entity_id
_entity_poly.type
_entity_poly.pdbx_seq_one_letter_code
_entity_poly.pdbx_strand_id
1 'polypeptide(L)'
;MPAVTTEPRKRTFQTLVKWSLLGLALVAPALRAADGPGAGPSPEQLTRELTRAAGRKEWPAAVAAARSLALARPDSVLDAYNLACMLSRAGASEEAVAALARSAELGFAFPSTLLRDEDLDAIRGASGFAAALDRVRANNTAELERAKPLLARAPLLTFEPRQKKATGAGARPLIVALHGYGGTPAPLAELYRAAATRLGAILVVPRGQEVVGNGFGWGIVEQAEELVLQAIARTAAERPVGPVVLTGFSQGAGVALTLAARYPERFAGVVAVAGFFEERLAPLPERVAPGFPRFCFLNGERDEAAANNRRAAELLQRAGAAARVRIYPGLGHEYPPLDERDRELDQALRFAFGL
;
A
#
# COMPACT_ATOMS: atom_id res chain seq x y z
N MET A 1 26.30 40.86 -6.57
CA MET A 1 25.84 39.79 -5.69
C MET A 1 25.00 38.85 -6.53
N PRO A 2 25.41 37.60 -6.85
CA PRO A 2 24.63 36.69 -7.62
C PRO A 2 23.67 35.92 -6.70
N ALA A 3 22.43 35.75 -7.18
CA ALA A 3 21.37 35.01 -6.52
C ALA A 3 21.71 33.52 -6.47
N VAL A 4 21.66 32.95 -5.27
CA VAL A 4 21.79 31.51 -5.02
C VAL A 4 20.42 30.87 -5.28
N THR A 5 20.30 30.20 -6.44
CA THR A 5 19.18 29.31 -6.72
C THR A 5 19.41 27.99 -6.00
N THR A 6 18.71 27.77 -4.89
CA THR A 6 18.65 26.46 -4.23
C THR A 6 17.61 25.59 -4.93
N GLU A 7 18.07 24.66 -5.78
CA GLU A 7 17.25 23.55 -6.23
C GLU A 7 16.87 22.67 -5.02
N PRO A 8 15.58 22.26 -4.88
CA PRO A 8 15.20 21.32 -3.84
C PRO A 8 15.73 19.93 -4.21
N ARG A 9 16.63 19.41 -3.37
CA ARG A 9 17.13 18.03 -3.45
C ARG A 9 15.94 17.05 -3.39
N LYS A 10 15.59 16.46 -4.52
CA LYS A 10 14.74 15.27 -4.62
C LYS A 10 15.50 14.08 -4.00
N ARG A 11 15.36 13.85 -2.72
CA ARG A 11 15.83 12.65 -2.02
C ARG A 11 14.65 11.71 -1.80
N THR A 12 14.52 10.71 -2.66
CA THR A 12 14.58 9.28 -2.41
C THR A 12 13.42 8.62 -1.69
N PHE A 13 12.35 8.35 -2.44
CA PHE A 13 11.35 7.31 -2.10
C PHE A 13 11.77 5.90 -2.61
N GLN A 14 12.98 5.77 -3.14
CA GLN A 14 13.49 4.59 -3.82
C GLN A 14 13.78 3.37 -2.92
N THR A 15 13.74 3.53 -1.58
CA THR A 15 14.28 2.50 -0.67
C THR A 15 13.25 1.47 -0.21
N LEU A 16 11.97 1.83 -0.08
CA LEU A 16 10.98 0.92 0.52
C LEU A 16 10.34 -0.08 -0.45
N VAL A 17 10.10 0.30 -1.71
CA VAL A 17 9.54 -0.64 -2.72
C VAL A 17 10.60 -1.60 -3.23
N LYS A 18 11.86 -1.15 -3.39
CA LYS A 18 12.99 -2.01 -3.75
C LYS A 18 13.29 -3.10 -2.72
N TRP A 19 13.12 -2.81 -1.44
CA TRP A 19 13.33 -3.80 -0.37
C TRP A 19 12.20 -4.83 -0.28
N SER A 20 10.96 -4.50 -0.63
CA SER A 20 9.85 -5.46 -0.59
C SER A 20 9.94 -6.52 -1.69
N LEU A 21 10.40 -6.18 -2.89
CA LEU A 21 10.58 -7.12 -3.99
C LEU A 21 11.89 -7.91 -3.89
N LEU A 22 12.97 -7.31 -3.37
CA LEU A 22 14.24 -7.98 -3.07
C LEU A 22 14.14 -8.88 -1.82
N GLY A 23 13.27 -8.54 -0.84
CA GLY A 23 13.03 -9.35 0.36
C GLY A 23 12.35 -10.69 0.08
N LEU A 24 11.53 -10.80 -0.96
CA LEU A 24 10.90 -12.06 -1.39
C LEU A 24 11.90 -13.05 -2.04
N ALA A 25 13.04 -12.58 -2.51
CA ALA A 25 14.09 -13.44 -3.08
C ALA A 25 14.97 -14.15 -2.03
N LEU A 26 14.81 -13.87 -0.72
CA LEU A 26 15.67 -14.40 0.35
C LEU A 26 15.09 -15.60 1.11
N VAL A 27 13.94 -16.14 0.72
CA VAL A 27 13.36 -17.35 1.36
C VAL A 27 13.25 -18.49 0.35
N ALA A 28 14.37 -18.90 -0.21
CA ALA A 28 14.51 -20.24 -0.78
C ALA A 28 15.58 -20.98 0.03
N PRO A 29 15.36 -22.25 0.45
CA PRO A 29 16.38 -23.00 1.18
C PRO A 29 17.60 -23.20 0.29
N ALA A 30 18.76 -22.77 0.78
CA ALA A 30 20.04 -22.95 0.14
C ALA A 30 20.37 -24.44 -0.05
N LEU A 31 20.11 -24.97 -1.23
CA LEU A 31 20.83 -26.12 -1.74
C LEU A 31 22.23 -25.62 -2.16
N ARG A 32 23.23 -25.85 -1.31
CA ARG A 32 24.64 -25.63 -1.63
C ARG A 32 25.02 -26.52 -2.82
N ALA A 33 25.05 -25.92 -4.00
CA ALA A 33 25.84 -26.48 -5.09
C ALA A 33 27.31 -26.10 -4.86
N ALA A 34 28.20 -27.07 -4.87
CA ALA A 34 29.64 -26.86 -4.69
C ALA A 34 30.20 -26.01 -5.84
N ASP A 35 30.86 -24.90 -5.48
CA ASP A 35 31.60 -24.04 -6.40
C ASP A 35 32.83 -24.82 -6.94
N GLY A 36 32.71 -25.34 -8.17
CA GLY A 36 33.84 -25.84 -8.94
C GLY A 36 34.58 -24.69 -9.63
N PRO A 37 35.90 -24.73 -9.79
CA PRO A 37 36.66 -23.72 -10.52
C PRO A 37 36.28 -23.74 -11.99
N GLY A 38 35.57 -22.67 -12.43
CA GLY A 38 35.07 -22.50 -13.82
C GLY A 38 33.60 -22.17 -13.96
N ALA A 39 32.84 -22.19 -12.88
CA ALA A 39 31.43 -21.76 -12.89
C ALA A 39 31.35 -20.23 -12.92
N GLY A 40 30.48 -19.66 -13.77
CA GLY A 40 30.15 -18.21 -13.76
C GLY A 40 29.57 -17.77 -12.42
N PRO A 41 29.33 -16.48 -12.23
CA PRO A 41 28.82 -15.96 -10.96
C PRO A 41 27.48 -16.61 -10.58
N SER A 42 27.34 -16.97 -9.30
CA SER A 42 26.10 -17.58 -8.80
C SER A 42 24.93 -16.59 -8.86
N PRO A 43 23.65 -17.05 -8.89
CA PRO A 43 22.50 -16.17 -8.84
C PRO A 43 22.52 -15.20 -7.64
N GLU A 44 23.06 -15.62 -6.48
CA GLU A 44 23.21 -14.78 -5.31
C GLU A 44 24.26 -13.68 -5.52
N GLN A 45 25.36 -14.00 -6.20
CA GLN A 45 26.40 -13.02 -6.56
C GLN A 45 25.83 -12.01 -7.55
N LEU A 46 25.10 -12.46 -8.58
CA LEU A 46 24.42 -11.60 -9.57
C LEU A 46 23.37 -10.71 -8.93
N THR A 47 22.60 -11.22 -7.95
CA THR A 47 21.61 -10.42 -7.21
C THR A 47 22.30 -9.30 -6.41
N ARG A 48 23.42 -9.60 -5.75
CA ARG A 48 24.19 -8.56 -5.03
C ARG A 48 24.77 -7.52 -5.99
N GLU A 49 25.24 -7.94 -7.15
CA GLU A 49 25.78 -7.04 -8.18
C GLU A 49 24.69 -6.14 -8.73
N LEU A 50 23.51 -6.69 -9.10
CA LEU A 50 22.35 -5.94 -9.53
C LEU A 50 21.97 -4.87 -8.51
N THR A 51 21.83 -5.26 -7.23
CA THR A 51 21.46 -4.34 -6.15
C THR A 51 22.47 -3.21 -5.99
N ARG A 52 23.78 -3.53 -6.04
CA ARG A 52 24.84 -2.55 -5.93
C ARG A 52 24.83 -1.57 -7.12
N ALA A 53 24.79 -2.10 -8.35
CA ALA A 53 24.81 -1.31 -9.57
C ALA A 53 23.57 -0.41 -9.68
N ALA A 54 22.37 -0.93 -9.40
CA ALA A 54 21.14 -0.16 -9.36
C ALA A 54 21.17 0.96 -8.30
N GLY A 55 21.66 0.65 -7.10
CA GLY A 55 21.82 1.63 -6.02
C GLY A 55 22.78 2.78 -6.37
N ARG A 56 23.76 2.53 -7.21
CA ARG A 56 24.70 3.52 -7.73
C ARG A 56 24.29 4.16 -9.05
N LYS A 57 23.14 3.73 -9.61
CA LYS A 57 22.64 4.16 -10.93
C LYS A 57 23.59 3.82 -12.08
N GLU A 58 24.39 2.78 -11.92
CA GLU A 58 25.29 2.21 -12.93
C GLU A 58 24.46 1.31 -13.87
N TRP A 59 23.55 1.95 -14.68
CA TRP A 59 22.53 1.23 -15.42
C TRP A 59 23.05 0.14 -16.38
N PRO A 60 24.16 0.35 -17.12
CA PRO A 60 24.71 -0.72 -17.96
C PRO A 60 25.13 -1.98 -17.16
N ALA A 61 25.74 -1.80 -16.00
CA ALA A 61 26.11 -2.91 -15.11
C ALA A 61 24.86 -3.57 -14.49
N ALA A 62 23.87 -2.78 -14.09
CA ALA A 62 22.60 -3.29 -13.59
C ALA A 62 21.86 -4.13 -14.64
N VAL A 63 21.81 -3.68 -15.89
CA VAL A 63 21.22 -4.44 -17.02
C VAL A 63 21.99 -5.74 -17.25
N ALA A 64 23.33 -5.72 -17.25
CA ALA A 64 24.14 -6.93 -17.45
C ALA A 64 23.85 -7.99 -16.37
N ALA A 65 23.83 -7.58 -15.09
CA ALA A 65 23.50 -8.46 -13.97
C ALA A 65 22.06 -9.00 -14.05
N ALA A 66 21.07 -8.13 -14.38
CA ALA A 66 19.67 -8.54 -14.53
C ALA A 66 19.47 -9.52 -15.70
N ARG A 67 20.17 -9.32 -16.84
CA ARG A 67 20.14 -10.27 -17.98
C ARG A 67 20.72 -11.64 -17.56
N SER A 68 21.84 -11.64 -16.87
CA SER A 68 22.45 -12.88 -16.39
C SER A 68 21.53 -13.63 -15.44
N LEU A 69 20.80 -12.93 -14.57
CA LEU A 69 19.77 -13.52 -13.70
C LEU A 69 18.61 -14.10 -14.50
N ALA A 70 18.08 -13.37 -15.46
CA ALA A 70 16.98 -13.84 -16.31
C ALA A 70 17.37 -15.05 -17.16
N LEU A 71 18.63 -15.15 -17.59
CA LEU A 71 19.17 -16.33 -18.28
C LEU A 71 19.36 -17.51 -17.33
N ALA A 72 19.86 -17.27 -16.12
CA ALA A 72 20.08 -18.32 -15.12
C ALA A 72 18.75 -18.87 -14.55
N ARG A 73 17.68 -18.07 -14.57
CA ARG A 73 16.36 -18.40 -14.04
C ARG A 73 15.24 -17.97 -15.02
N PRO A 74 15.11 -18.64 -16.17
CA PRO A 74 14.25 -18.19 -17.28
C PRO A 74 12.75 -18.19 -16.94
N ASP A 75 12.34 -18.91 -15.88
CA ASP A 75 10.97 -18.98 -15.39
C ASP A 75 10.72 -18.06 -14.18
N SER A 76 11.71 -17.24 -13.81
CA SER A 76 11.57 -16.29 -12.70
C SER A 76 10.80 -15.06 -13.14
N VAL A 77 9.58 -14.92 -12.64
CA VAL A 77 8.73 -13.75 -12.82
C VAL A 77 9.44 -12.46 -12.41
N LEU A 78 10.13 -12.50 -11.26
CA LEU A 78 10.80 -11.33 -10.69
C LEU A 78 12.07 -10.94 -11.44
N ASP A 79 12.83 -11.91 -11.96
CA ASP A 79 14.04 -11.58 -12.72
C ASP A 79 13.68 -10.95 -14.07
N ALA A 80 12.61 -11.42 -14.73
CA ALA A 80 12.09 -10.77 -15.92
C ALA A 80 11.58 -9.35 -15.62
N TYR A 81 10.90 -9.14 -14.48
CA TYR A 81 10.44 -7.82 -14.05
C TYR A 81 11.63 -6.88 -13.74
N ASN A 82 12.62 -7.35 -12.97
CA ASN A 82 13.80 -6.57 -12.64
C ASN A 82 14.59 -6.19 -13.91
N LEU A 83 14.68 -7.09 -14.89
CA LEU A 83 15.29 -6.80 -16.17
C LEU A 83 14.53 -5.68 -16.90
N ALA A 84 13.19 -5.70 -16.91
CA ALA A 84 12.38 -4.63 -17.48
C ALA A 84 12.66 -3.27 -16.84
N CYS A 85 12.74 -3.22 -15.49
CA CYS A 85 13.06 -2.01 -14.73
C CYS A 85 14.45 -1.48 -15.10
N MET A 86 15.48 -2.32 -15.12
CA MET A 86 16.85 -1.88 -15.44
C MET A 86 17.00 -1.42 -16.88
N LEU A 87 16.36 -2.09 -17.85
CA LEU A 87 16.31 -1.68 -19.25
C LEU A 87 15.59 -0.35 -19.43
N SER A 88 14.47 -0.15 -18.75
CA SER A 88 13.73 1.12 -18.75
C SER A 88 14.61 2.27 -18.22
N ARG A 89 15.31 2.06 -17.10
CA ARG A 89 16.25 3.04 -16.52
C ARG A 89 17.46 3.32 -17.42
N ALA A 90 17.88 2.35 -18.21
CA ALA A 90 18.95 2.48 -19.19
C ALA A 90 18.51 3.12 -20.51
N GLY A 91 17.20 3.38 -20.70
CA GLY A 91 16.64 3.96 -21.93
C GLY A 91 16.40 2.96 -23.06
N ALA A 92 16.53 1.65 -22.82
CA ALA A 92 16.31 0.57 -23.79
C ALA A 92 14.81 0.18 -23.81
N SER A 93 13.95 1.10 -24.30
CA SER A 93 12.49 1.01 -24.13
C SER A 93 11.86 -0.22 -24.75
N GLU A 94 12.25 -0.61 -25.97
CA GLU A 94 11.70 -1.78 -26.66
C GLU A 94 12.01 -3.08 -25.90
N GLU A 95 13.27 -3.24 -25.48
CA GLU A 95 13.69 -4.40 -24.72
C GLU A 95 13.05 -4.42 -23.32
N ALA A 96 12.85 -3.27 -22.70
CA ALA A 96 12.18 -3.14 -21.41
C ALA A 96 10.71 -3.60 -21.51
N VAL A 97 10.00 -3.20 -22.56
CA VAL A 97 8.61 -3.64 -22.81
C VAL A 97 8.58 -5.15 -23.07
N ALA A 98 9.51 -5.70 -23.83
CA ALA A 98 9.59 -7.14 -24.09
C ALA A 98 9.85 -7.95 -22.79
N ALA A 99 10.77 -7.47 -21.94
CA ALA A 99 11.03 -8.10 -20.64
C ALA A 99 9.82 -8.00 -19.68
N LEU A 100 9.10 -6.88 -19.72
CA LEU A 100 7.86 -6.71 -18.96
C LEU A 100 6.76 -7.65 -19.44
N ALA A 101 6.58 -7.78 -20.77
CA ALA A 101 5.65 -8.73 -21.35
C ALA A 101 6.00 -10.18 -20.95
N ARG A 102 7.29 -10.53 -20.96
CA ARG A 102 7.75 -11.84 -20.48
C ARG A 102 7.41 -12.08 -19.02
N SER A 103 7.61 -11.10 -18.14
CA SER A 103 7.21 -11.19 -16.73
C SER A 103 5.70 -11.42 -16.57
N ALA A 104 4.89 -10.69 -17.36
CA ALA A 104 3.44 -10.87 -17.38
C ALA A 104 3.03 -12.27 -17.89
N GLU A 105 3.68 -12.82 -18.90
CA GLU A 105 3.47 -14.18 -19.39
C GLU A 105 3.80 -15.22 -18.33
N LEU A 106 4.87 -15.02 -17.57
CA LEU A 106 5.28 -15.87 -16.45
C LEU A 106 4.36 -15.79 -15.24
N GLY A 107 3.40 -14.86 -15.23
CA GLY A 107 2.39 -14.77 -14.18
C GLY A 107 2.55 -13.58 -13.23
N PHE A 108 3.33 -12.53 -13.59
CA PHE A 108 3.35 -11.31 -12.78
C PHE A 108 1.93 -10.76 -12.60
N ALA A 109 1.51 -10.57 -11.35
CA ALA A 109 0.13 -10.31 -10.97
C ALA A 109 -0.05 -9.05 -10.08
N PHE A 110 0.88 -8.07 -10.17
CA PHE A 110 0.88 -6.89 -9.32
C PHE A 110 0.66 -5.60 -10.13
N PRO A 111 -0.59 -5.31 -10.59
CA PRO A 111 -0.86 -4.14 -11.43
C PRO A 111 -0.55 -2.82 -10.74
N SER A 112 -0.80 -2.72 -9.42
CA SER A 112 -0.46 -1.56 -8.63
C SER A 112 1.04 -1.29 -8.58
N THR A 113 1.88 -2.33 -8.57
CA THR A 113 3.34 -2.20 -8.66
C THR A 113 3.75 -1.60 -10.00
N LEU A 114 3.22 -2.13 -11.12
CA LEU A 114 3.50 -1.54 -12.45
C LEU A 114 3.14 -0.06 -12.52
N LEU A 115 2.00 0.31 -11.97
CA LEU A 115 1.50 1.68 -12.01
C LEU A 115 2.32 2.66 -11.16
N ARG A 116 2.96 2.18 -10.09
CA ARG A 116 3.73 3.00 -9.15
C ARG A 116 5.23 3.03 -9.41
N ASP A 117 5.78 1.96 -9.97
CA ASP A 117 7.23 1.80 -10.08
C ASP A 117 7.84 2.84 -11.02
N GLU A 118 8.58 3.78 -10.43
CA GLU A 118 9.25 4.87 -11.16
C GLU A 118 10.32 4.34 -12.13
N ASP A 119 10.82 3.13 -11.92
CA ASP A 119 11.79 2.51 -12.83
C ASP A 119 11.15 2.21 -14.20
N LEU A 120 9.81 2.15 -14.28
CA LEU A 120 9.06 1.95 -15.52
C LEU A 120 8.53 3.24 -16.16
N ASP A 121 8.77 4.43 -15.57
CA ASP A 121 8.22 5.70 -16.07
C ASP A 121 8.59 5.97 -17.53
N ALA A 122 9.81 5.61 -17.96
CA ALA A 122 10.28 5.83 -19.34
C ALA A 122 9.51 5.01 -20.39
N ILE A 123 8.87 3.91 -19.99
CA ILE A 123 8.17 3.01 -20.93
C ILE A 123 6.64 3.04 -20.77
N ARG A 124 6.07 3.83 -19.85
CA ARG A 124 4.60 3.87 -19.66
C ARG A 124 3.82 4.26 -20.90
N GLY A 125 4.38 5.14 -21.74
CA GLY A 125 3.81 5.54 -23.02
C GLY A 125 4.23 4.68 -24.21
N ALA A 126 5.08 3.66 -24.00
CA ALA A 126 5.58 2.84 -25.09
C ALA A 126 4.51 1.86 -25.61
N SER A 127 4.59 1.57 -26.91
CA SER A 127 3.77 0.52 -27.53
C SER A 127 4.02 -0.83 -26.82
N GLY A 128 2.96 -1.49 -26.40
CA GLY A 128 3.02 -2.78 -25.70
C GLY A 128 2.97 -2.68 -24.16
N PHE A 129 3.24 -1.53 -23.53
CA PHE A 129 3.09 -1.39 -22.07
C PHE A 129 1.64 -1.62 -21.62
N ALA A 130 0.67 -1.07 -22.35
CA ALA A 130 -0.75 -1.27 -22.04
C ALA A 130 -1.15 -2.75 -22.14
N ALA A 131 -0.68 -3.47 -23.17
CA ALA A 131 -0.94 -4.89 -23.30
C ALA A 131 -0.33 -5.73 -22.16
N ALA A 132 0.90 -5.39 -21.74
CA ALA A 132 1.53 -6.03 -20.58
C ALA A 132 0.74 -5.77 -19.29
N LEU A 133 0.29 -4.53 -19.07
CA LEU A 133 -0.54 -4.17 -17.90
C LEU A 133 -1.87 -4.92 -17.91
N ASP A 134 -2.54 -5.06 -19.06
CA ASP A 134 -3.80 -5.80 -19.16
C ASP A 134 -3.59 -7.29 -18.87
N ARG A 135 -2.48 -7.88 -19.30
CA ARG A 135 -2.12 -9.24 -18.95
C ARG A 135 -1.87 -9.40 -17.44
N VAL A 136 -1.15 -8.43 -16.84
CA VAL A 136 -0.92 -8.42 -15.38
C VAL A 136 -2.24 -8.27 -14.60
N ARG A 137 -3.19 -7.47 -15.07
CA ARG A 137 -4.54 -7.38 -14.49
C ARG A 137 -5.30 -8.68 -14.58
N ALA A 138 -5.22 -9.38 -15.72
CA ALA A 138 -5.84 -10.70 -15.88
C ALA A 138 -5.22 -11.74 -14.91
N ASN A 139 -3.90 -11.75 -14.76
CA ASN A 139 -3.20 -12.59 -13.80
C ASN A 139 -3.65 -12.27 -12.36
N ASN A 140 -3.73 -10.98 -12.02
CA ASN A 140 -4.18 -10.53 -10.70
C ASN A 140 -5.62 -10.98 -10.41
N THR A 141 -6.52 -10.85 -11.39
CA THR A 141 -7.90 -11.33 -11.25
C THR A 141 -7.94 -12.85 -10.97
N ALA A 142 -7.15 -13.64 -11.70
CA ALA A 142 -7.08 -15.07 -11.48
C ALA A 142 -6.52 -15.44 -10.10
N GLU A 143 -5.48 -14.71 -9.62
CA GLU A 143 -4.95 -14.87 -8.26
C GLU A 143 -6.01 -14.52 -7.20
N LEU A 144 -6.74 -13.42 -7.41
CA LEU A 144 -7.78 -12.96 -6.49
C LEU A 144 -8.92 -13.99 -6.41
N GLU A 145 -9.37 -14.55 -7.53
CA GLU A 145 -10.40 -15.60 -7.52
C GLU A 145 -9.96 -16.85 -6.73
N ARG A 146 -8.67 -17.22 -6.86
CA ARG A 146 -8.10 -18.31 -6.04
C ARG A 146 -8.02 -17.95 -4.55
N ALA A 147 -7.73 -16.69 -4.23
CA ALA A 147 -7.58 -16.22 -2.85
C ALA A 147 -8.91 -15.98 -2.12
N LYS A 148 -10.00 -15.65 -2.81
CA LYS A 148 -11.30 -15.30 -2.22
C LYS A 148 -11.80 -16.27 -1.14
N PRO A 149 -11.77 -17.61 -1.32
CA PRO A 149 -12.21 -18.54 -0.28
C PRO A 149 -11.37 -18.47 1.00
N LEU A 150 -10.08 -18.16 0.87
CA LEU A 150 -9.16 -18.00 2.01
C LEU A 150 -9.41 -16.69 2.72
N LEU A 151 -9.58 -15.60 1.96
CA LEU A 151 -9.88 -14.27 2.48
C LEU A 151 -11.22 -14.25 3.23
N ALA A 152 -12.23 -14.95 2.70
CA ALA A 152 -13.55 -15.09 3.34
C ALA A 152 -13.48 -15.76 4.73
N ARG A 153 -12.43 -16.56 5.00
CA ARG A 153 -12.19 -17.23 6.28
C ARG A 153 -11.11 -16.52 7.11
N ALA A 154 -10.57 -15.39 6.64
CA ALA A 154 -9.52 -14.67 7.34
C ALA A 154 -9.97 -14.27 8.75
N PRO A 155 -9.11 -14.36 9.77
CA PRO A 155 -9.42 -13.95 11.12
C PRO A 155 -9.88 -12.50 11.18
N LEU A 156 -10.95 -12.24 11.93
CA LEU A 156 -11.54 -10.94 12.12
C LEU A 156 -11.71 -10.68 13.61
N LEU A 157 -11.02 -9.65 14.11
CA LEU A 157 -11.22 -9.20 15.49
C LEU A 157 -12.34 -8.15 15.52
N THR A 158 -13.41 -8.44 16.25
CA THR A 158 -14.57 -7.55 16.36
C THR A 158 -14.75 -7.15 17.82
N PHE A 159 -14.94 -5.87 18.07
CA PHE A 159 -15.29 -5.31 19.35
C PHE A 159 -16.62 -4.56 19.25
N GLU A 160 -17.56 -4.90 20.14
CA GLU A 160 -18.83 -4.20 20.29
C GLU A 160 -18.94 -3.57 21.66
N PRO A 161 -19.04 -2.25 21.76
CA PRO A 161 -19.28 -1.62 23.05
C PRO A 161 -20.64 -2.04 23.61
N ARG A 162 -20.67 -2.39 24.89
CA ARG A 162 -21.92 -2.67 25.59
C ARG A 162 -22.76 -1.38 25.61
N GLN A 163 -23.91 -1.39 24.98
CA GLN A 163 -24.86 -0.29 25.10
C GLN A 163 -25.51 -0.33 26.48
N LYS A 164 -25.54 0.81 27.17
CA LYS A 164 -26.50 1.04 28.25
C LYS A 164 -27.87 1.21 27.59
N LYS A 165 -28.71 0.15 27.58
CA LYS A 165 -30.07 0.07 27.01
C LYS A 165 -30.18 0.67 25.59
N ALA A 166 -30.13 -0.19 24.57
CA ALA A 166 -30.48 0.19 23.22
C ALA A 166 -31.97 0.56 23.14
N THR A 167 -32.27 1.81 22.96
CA THR A 167 -33.55 2.23 22.45
C THR A 167 -33.54 2.10 20.95
N GLY A 168 -33.81 0.88 20.42
CA GLY A 168 -34.01 0.64 19.00
C GLY A 168 -32.92 -0.22 18.34
N ALA A 169 -33.34 -1.07 17.42
CA ALA A 169 -32.54 -1.90 16.52
C ALA A 169 -31.87 -1.06 15.40
N GLY A 170 -31.28 0.10 15.73
CA GLY A 170 -30.68 1.00 14.74
C GLY A 170 -29.33 0.51 14.23
N ALA A 171 -29.05 0.79 12.96
CA ALA A 171 -27.73 0.54 12.35
C ALA A 171 -26.64 1.34 13.09
N ARG A 172 -25.54 0.66 13.47
CA ARG A 172 -24.45 1.26 14.25
C ARG A 172 -23.31 1.70 13.34
N PRO A 173 -22.63 2.83 13.63
CA PRO A 173 -21.41 3.20 12.94
C PRO A 173 -20.38 2.06 12.99
N LEU A 174 -19.62 1.89 11.93
CA LEU A 174 -18.56 0.89 11.83
C LEU A 174 -17.20 1.57 11.63
N ILE A 175 -16.25 1.22 12.48
CA ILE A 175 -14.83 1.56 12.32
C ILE A 175 -14.09 0.30 11.86
N VAL A 176 -13.43 0.38 10.72
CA VAL A 176 -12.52 -0.67 10.24
C VAL A 176 -11.09 -0.17 10.38
N ALA A 177 -10.30 -0.79 11.27
CA ALA A 177 -8.95 -0.37 11.57
C ALA A 177 -7.91 -1.32 10.97
N LEU A 178 -6.96 -0.77 10.21
CA LEU A 178 -5.97 -1.49 9.42
C LEU A 178 -4.56 -1.27 9.99
N HIS A 179 -3.89 -2.34 10.39
CA HIS A 179 -2.55 -2.27 10.99
C HIS A 179 -1.46 -1.91 9.97
N GLY A 180 -0.31 -1.42 10.43
CA GLY A 180 0.87 -1.18 9.62
C GLY A 180 1.56 -2.48 9.20
N TYR A 181 2.57 -2.38 8.32
CA TYR A 181 3.41 -3.50 7.91
C TYR A 181 4.10 -4.15 9.12
N GLY A 182 4.02 -5.47 9.21
CA GLY A 182 4.53 -6.22 10.37
C GLY A 182 3.67 -6.11 11.64
N GLY A 183 2.52 -5.42 11.57
CA GLY A 183 1.60 -5.26 12.69
C GLY A 183 0.65 -6.44 12.90
N THR A 184 -0.09 -6.39 14.02
CA THR A 184 -1.12 -7.38 14.35
C THR A 184 -2.42 -6.68 14.78
N PRO A 185 -3.59 -7.35 14.69
CA PRO A 185 -4.88 -6.73 15.02
C PRO A 185 -5.04 -6.34 16.50
N ALA A 186 -4.52 -7.10 17.44
CA ALA A 186 -4.85 -6.94 18.85
C ALA A 186 -4.40 -5.59 19.47
N PRO A 187 -3.14 -5.12 19.29
CA PRO A 187 -2.74 -3.79 19.75
C PRO A 187 -3.54 -2.66 19.13
N LEU A 188 -3.90 -2.82 17.83
CA LEU A 188 -4.69 -1.82 17.12
C LEU A 188 -6.13 -1.77 17.65
N ALA A 189 -6.73 -2.91 17.97
CA ALA A 189 -8.05 -2.97 18.58
C ALA A 189 -8.07 -2.26 19.95
N GLU A 190 -7.06 -2.47 20.78
CA GLU A 190 -6.94 -1.76 22.07
C GLU A 190 -6.86 -0.25 21.87
N LEU A 191 -6.07 0.20 20.90
CA LEU A 191 -5.90 1.61 20.60
C LEU A 191 -7.21 2.32 20.23
N TYR A 192 -8.09 1.67 19.46
CA TYR A 192 -9.34 2.27 18.99
C TYR A 192 -10.56 1.95 19.86
N ARG A 193 -10.43 1.05 20.85
CA ARG A 193 -11.56 0.57 21.68
C ARG A 193 -12.27 1.70 22.44
N ALA A 194 -11.51 2.62 23.04
CA ALA A 194 -12.07 3.75 23.78
C ALA A 194 -12.87 4.69 22.87
N ALA A 195 -12.33 5.06 21.71
CA ALA A 195 -13.00 5.89 20.72
C ALA A 195 -14.25 5.18 20.15
N ALA A 196 -14.17 3.89 19.81
CA ALA A 196 -15.32 3.10 19.38
C ALA A 196 -16.44 3.10 20.43
N THR A 197 -16.09 2.99 21.71
CA THR A 197 -17.05 3.05 22.83
C THR A 197 -17.73 4.40 22.90
N ARG A 198 -16.99 5.51 22.83
CA ARG A 198 -17.55 6.87 22.86
C ARG A 198 -18.47 7.17 21.69
N LEU A 199 -18.14 6.62 20.53
CA LEU A 199 -18.93 6.79 19.29
C LEU A 199 -20.10 5.79 19.17
N GLY A 200 -20.21 4.81 20.08
CA GLY A 200 -21.16 3.71 19.97
C GLY A 200 -20.95 2.84 18.71
N ALA A 201 -19.75 2.88 18.16
CA ALA A 201 -19.40 2.22 16.92
C ALA A 201 -18.95 0.75 17.13
N ILE A 202 -19.26 -0.10 16.17
CA ILE A 202 -18.61 -1.41 16.05
C ILE A 202 -17.19 -1.17 15.58
N LEU A 203 -16.21 -1.83 16.18
CA LEU A 203 -14.82 -1.80 15.74
C LEU A 203 -14.45 -3.17 15.16
N VAL A 204 -13.96 -3.17 13.94
CA VAL A 204 -13.50 -4.36 13.24
C VAL A 204 -12.04 -4.17 12.83
N VAL A 205 -11.20 -5.15 13.17
CA VAL A 205 -9.78 -5.12 12.88
C VAL A 205 -9.41 -6.40 12.15
N PRO A 206 -9.43 -6.39 10.81
CA PRO A 206 -8.99 -7.53 10.03
C PRO A 206 -7.48 -7.72 10.12
N ARG A 207 -7.03 -8.95 9.98
CA ARG A 207 -5.63 -9.29 9.85
C ARG A 207 -5.22 -9.24 8.38
N GLY A 208 -4.10 -8.60 8.05
CA GLY A 208 -3.48 -8.70 6.75
C GLY A 208 -3.12 -10.15 6.41
N GLN A 209 -3.02 -10.48 5.14
CA GLN A 209 -2.83 -11.86 4.67
C GLN A 209 -1.37 -12.30 4.52
N GLU A 210 -0.47 -11.35 4.30
CA GLU A 210 0.95 -11.61 4.13
C GLU A 210 1.61 -11.80 5.51
N VAL A 211 2.35 -12.88 5.69
CA VAL A 211 3.13 -13.10 6.93
C VAL A 211 4.43 -12.31 6.85
N VAL A 212 4.68 -11.45 7.83
CA VAL A 212 5.84 -10.57 7.91
C VAL A 212 6.45 -10.67 9.29
N GLY A 213 7.51 -11.44 9.43
CA GLY A 213 8.10 -11.73 10.74
C GLY A 213 7.06 -12.32 11.71
N ASN A 214 6.85 -11.66 12.84
CA ASN A 214 5.85 -12.04 13.85
C ASN A 214 4.48 -11.36 13.65
N GLY A 215 4.29 -10.64 12.56
CA GLY A 215 3.08 -9.91 12.24
C GLY A 215 2.62 -10.13 10.82
N PHE A 216 1.89 -9.16 10.28
CA PHE A 216 1.23 -9.29 8.98
C PHE A 216 1.39 -8.02 8.15
N GLY A 217 1.34 -8.19 6.83
CA GLY A 217 1.24 -7.15 5.82
C GLY A 217 -0.03 -7.31 4.99
N TRP A 218 -0.34 -6.30 4.21
CA TRP A 218 -1.54 -6.30 3.36
C TRP A 218 -1.30 -6.88 1.97
N GLY A 219 -0.05 -7.20 1.64
CA GLY A 219 0.30 -7.71 0.32
C GLY A 219 0.02 -6.69 -0.79
N ILE A 220 -0.55 -7.16 -1.88
CA ILE A 220 -1.00 -6.29 -2.97
C ILE A 220 -2.33 -5.63 -2.62
N VAL A 221 -2.51 -4.39 -3.12
CA VAL A 221 -3.67 -3.56 -2.76
C VAL A 221 -5.01 -4.21 -3.13
N GLU A 222 -5.08 -4.91 -4.25
CA GLU A 222 -6.31 -5.56 -4.72
C GLU A 222 -6.78 -6.68 -3.78
N GLN A 223 -5.85 -7.42 -3.19
CA GLN A 223 -6.17 -8.45 -2.19
C GLN A 223 -6.51 -7.81 -0.83
N ALA A 224 -5.81 -6.74 -0.47
CA ALA A 224 -6.15 -5.98 0.73
C ALA A 224 -7.56 -5.38 0.64
N GLU A 225 -7.94 -4.84 -0.51
CA GLU A 225 -9.30 -4.36 -0.79
C GLU A 225 -10.34 -5.45 -0.59
N GLU A 226 -10.16 -6.60 -1.24
CA GLU A 226 -11.10 -7.73 -1.12
C GLU A 226 -11.26 -8.16 0.34
N LEU A 227 -10.15 -8.28 1.08
CA LEU A 227 -10.17 -8.67 2.49
C LEU A 227 -10.94 -7.65 3.35
N VAL A 228 -10.71 -6.35 3.16
CA VAL A 228 -11.41 -5.29 3.89
C VAL A 228 -12.90 -5.27 3.55
N LEU A 229 -13.24 -5.37 2.26
CA LEU A 229 -14.64 -5.40 1.81
C LEU A 229 -15.38 -6.63 2.34
N GLN A 230 -14.74 -7.79 2.38
CA GLN A 230 -15.31 -9.00 2.99
C GLN A 230 -15.48 -8.87 4.50
N ALA A 231 -14.53 -8.24 5.20
CA ALA A 231 -14.67 -7.99 6.64
C ALA A 231 -15.90 -7.11 6.95
N ILE A 232 -16.14 -6.09 6.14
CA ILE A 232 -17.33 -5.24 6.24
C ILE A 232 -18.61 -6.06 5.95
N ALA A 233 -18.61 -6.83 4.86
CA ALA A 233 -19.77 -7.65 4.45
C ALA A 233 -20.13 -8.69 5.52
N ARG A 234 -19.12 -9.39 6.09
CA ARG A 234 -19.34 -10.34 7.20
C ARG A 234 -19.95 -9.66 8.42
N THR A 235 -19.45 -8.47 8.78
CA THR A 235 -20.02 -7.72 9.91
C THR A 235 -21.45 -7.31 9.64
N ALA A 236 -21.75 -6.83 8.42
CA ALA A 236 -23.09 -6.44 8.02
C ALA A 236 -24.09 -7.60 7.94
N ALA A 237 -23.61 -8.80 7.63
CA ALA A 237 -24.45 -10.01 7.63
C ALA A 237 -24.90 -10.44 9.04
N GLU A 238 -24.09 -10.13 10.07
CA GLU A 238 -24.40 -10.51 11.44
C GLU A 238 -25.21 -9.43 12.18
N ARG A 239 -25.12 -8.16 11.78
CA ARG A 239 -25.71 -7.03 12.49
C ARG A 239 -25.90 -5.80 11.60
N PRO A 240 -26.92 -4.93 11.88
CA PRO A 240 -27.10 -3.71 11.13
C PRO A 240 -25.92 -2.76 11.26
N VAL A 241 -25.30 -2.39 10.13
CA VAL A 241 -24.17 -1.48 10.01
C VAL A 241 -24.64 -0.17 9.36
N GLY A 242 -24.30 0.95 10.00
CA GLY A 242 -24.52 2.30 9.51
C GLY A 242 -23.31 2.85 8.73
N PRO A 243 -22.99 4.14 8.89
CA PRO A 243 -21.84 4.74 8.21
C PRO A 243 -20.53 4.00 8.55
N VAL A 244 -19.68 3.79 7.55
CA VAL A 244 -18.39 3.10 7.68
C VAL A 244 -17.25 4.12 7.58
N VAL A 245 -16.36 4.12 8.57
CA VAL A 245 -15.11 4.87 8.55
C VAL A 245 -13.94 3.88 8.54
N LEU A 246 -13.04 4.08 7.60
CA LEU A 246 -11.77 3.37 7.57
C LEU A 246 -10.73 4.13 8.40
N THR A 247 -9.87 3.42 9.09
CA THR A 247 -8.69 4.01 9.72
C THR A 247 -7.51 3.06 9.60
N GLY A 248 -6.29 3.59 9.65
CA GLY A 248 -5.13 2.73 9.59
C GLY A 248 -3.84 3.47 9.90
N PHE A 249 -2.78 2.68 10.04
CA PHE A 249 -1.42 3.15 10.24
C PHE A 249 -0.52 2.69 9.10
N SER A 250 0.35 3.59 8.60
CA SER A 250 1.39 3.23 7.62
C SER A 250 0.79 2.53 6.39
N GLN A 251 1.18 1.28 6.09
CA GLN A 251 0.63 0.49 4.99
C GLN A 251 -0.90 0.36 5.07
N GLY A 252 -1.45 0.08 6.26
CA GLY A 252 -2.90 -0.01 6.45
C GLY A 252 -3.62 1.32 6.19
N ALA A 253 -2.99 2.47 6.49
CA ALA A 253 -3.53 3.78 6.15
C ALA A 253 -3.52 4.01 4.63
N GLY A 254 -2.49 3.57 3.92
CA GLY A 254 -2.45 3.61 2.46
C GLY A 254 -3.58 2.80 1.82
N VAL A 255 -3.84 1.58 2.32
CA VAL A 255 -5.00 0.77 1.91
C VAL A 255 -6.31 1.50 2.18
N ALA A 256 -6.49 2.05 3.39
CA ALA A 256 -7.71 2.78 3.77
C ALA A 256 -7.97 3.99 2.86
N LEU A 257 -6.94 4.78 2.56
CA LEU A 257 -7.01 5.93 1.66
C LEU A 257 -7.40 5.51 0.24
N THR A 258 -6.78 4.45 -0.28
CA THR A 258 -7.06 3.91 -1.61
C THR A 258 -8.51 3.45 -1.72
N LEU A 259 -9.02 2.69 -0.73
CA LEU A 259 -10.41 2.24 -0.75
C LEU A 259 -11.39 3.40 -0.67
N ALA A 260 -11.17 4.36 0.23
CA ALA A 260 -12.06 5.51 0.39
C ALA A 260 -12.16 6.35 -0.90
N ALA A 261 -11.05 6.46 -1.65
CA ALA A 261 -11.05 7.20 -2.91
C ALA A 261 -11.63 6.40 -4.09
N ARG A 262 -11.43 5.07 -4.12
CA ARG A 262 -11.97 4.19 -5.18
C ARG A 262 -13.47 3.90 -5.05
N TYR A 263 -13.98 3.83 -3.82
CA TYR A 263 -15.35 3.47 -3.51
C TYR A 263 -16.02 4.54 -2.61
N PRO A 264 -16.08 5.78 -3.08
CA PRO A 264 -16.49 6.91 -2.25
C PRO A 264 -17.94 6.76 -1.71
N GLU A 265 -18.80 6.04 -2.41
CA GLU A 265 -20.18 5.78 -2.00
C GLU A 265 -20.30 4.79 -0.82
N ARG A 266 -19.23 4.07 -0.51
CA ARG A 266 -19.24 3.03 0.53
C ARG A 266 -18.76 3.51 1.89
N PHE A 267 -18.08 4.67 1.95
CA PHE A 267 -17.40 5.15 3.15
C PHE A 267 -17.82 6.56 3.51
N ALA A 268 -18.07 6.80 4.80
CA ALA A 268 -18.32 8.14 5.33
C ALA A 268 -17.02 8.95 5.41
N GLY A 269 -15.90 8.28 5.66
CA GLY A 269 -14.61 8.92 5.72
C GLY A 269 -13.46 7.97 6.03
N VAL A 270 -12.25 8.56 6.10
CA VAL A 270 -11.00 7.86 6.40
C VAL A 270 -10.14 8.68 7.35
N VAL A 271 -9.52 8.00 8.32
CA VAL A 271 -8.47 8.54 9.19
C VAL A 271 -7.17 7.81 8.90
N ALA A 272 -6.23 8.49 8.27
CA ALA A 272 -4.94 7.95 7.88
C ALA A 272 -3.85 8.44 8.82
N VAL A 273 -3.21 7.54 9.57
CA VAL A 273 -2.08 7.85 10.44
C VAL A 273 -0.80 7.40 9.76
N ALA A 274 0.10 8.34 9.48
CA ALA A 274 1.40 8.08 8.85
C ALA A 274 1.30 7.28 7.54
N GLY A 275 0.16 7.33 6.84
CA GLY A 275 -0.08 6.65 5.58
C GLY A 275 0.26 7.52 4.39
N PHE A 276 0.52 6.90 3.25
CA PHE A 276 0.82 7.59 2.00
C PHE A 276 -0.37 7.51 1.06
N PHE A 277 -0.85 8.66 0.56
CA PHE A 277 -1.89 8.69 -0.46
C PHE A 277 -1.29 8.50 -1.85
N GLU A 278 -1.70 7.43 -2.52
CA GLU A 278 -1.23 7.05 -3.85
C GLU A 278 -2.24 7.49 -4.92
N GLU A 279 -2.11 8.72 -5.40
CA GLU A 279 -3.02 9.30 -6.40
C GLU A 279 -3.13 8.44 -7.68
N ARG A 280 -2.04 7.76 -8.08
CA ARG A 280 -2.04 6.85 -9.24
C ARG A 280 -2.94 5.61 -9.06
N LEU A 281 -3.13 5.15 -7.82
CA LEU A 281 -3.99 4.01 -7.50
C LEU A 281 -5.46 4.39 -7.36
N ALA A 282 -5.71 5.63 -6.97
CA ALA A 282 -7.04 6.17 -6.72
C ALA A 282 -7.08 7.63 -7.19
N PRO A 283 -7.15 7.87 -8.52
CA PRO A 283 -7.21 9.21 -9.07
C PRO A 283 -8.44 9.94 -8.55
N LEU A 284 -8.21 11.16 -8.04
CA LEU A 284 -9.29 12.00 -7.54
C LEU A 284 -10.02 12.69 -8.72
N PRO A 285 -11.35 12.80 -8.67
CA PRO A 285 -12.09 13.57 -9.66
C PRO A 285 -11.79 15.07 -9.50
N GLU A 286 -11.94 15.84 -10.58
CA GLU A 286 -11.79 17.30 -10.53
C GLU A 286 -12.79 17.95 -9.58
N ARG A 287 -14.01 17.39 -9.47
CA ARG A 287 -15.04 17.75 -8.49
C ARG A 287 -15.67 16.51 -7.90
N VAL A 288 -15.79 16.48 -6.59
CA VAL A 288 -16.44 15.40 -5.87
C VAL A 288 -17.96 15.58 -5.81
N ALA A 289 -18.68 14.46 -5.82
CA ALA A 289 -20.13 14.46 -5.61
C ALA A 289 -20.48 14.72 -4.13
N PRO A 290 -21.69 15.20 -3.83
CA PRO A 290 -22.20 15.24 -2.47
C PRO A 290 -22.13 13.86 -1.80
N GLY A 291 -21.70 13.82 -0.55
CA GLY A 291 -21.51 12.55 0.17
C GLY A 291 -20.16 11.90 -0.03
N PHE A 292 -19.25 12.52 -0.78
CA PHE A 292 -17.86 12.05 -0.89
C PHE A 292 -17.20 11.92 0.50
N PRO A 293 -16.38 10.89 0.75
CA PRO A 293 -15.78 10.64 2.05
C PRO A 293 -14.97 11.82 2.61
N ARG A 294 -14.95 11.94 3.93
CA ARG A 294 -14.13 12.91 4.62
C ARG A 294 -12.73 12.34 4.87
N PHE A 295 -11.69 13.08 4.56
CA PHE A 295 -10.30 12.64 4.68
C PHE A 295 -9.61 13.34 5.84
N CYS A 296 -9.08 12.58 6.80
CA CYS A 296 -8.29 13.09 7.91
C CYS A 296 -6.91 12.45 7.92
N PHE A 297 -5.88 13.26 7.76
CA PHE A 297 -4.48 12.84 7.75
C PHE A 297 -3.78 13.27 9.04
N LEU A 298 -3.17 12.32 9.74
CA LEU A 298 -2.40 12.53 10.96
C LEU A 298 -0.96 12.10 10.72
N ASN A 299 -0.02 13.03 10.72
CA ASN A 299 1.38 12.75 10.40
C ASN A 299 2.34 13.44 11.37
N GLY A 300 3.46 12.79 11.65
CA GLY A 300 4.61 13.47 12.23
C GLY A 300 5.25 14.44 11.22
N GLU A 301 5.85 15.51 11.74
CA GLU A 301 6.53 16.53 10.91
C GLU A 301 7.68 15.93 10.08
N ARG A 302 8.38 14.95 10.66
CA ARG A 302 9.53 14.26 10.07
C ARG A 302 9.15 13.00 9.29
N ASP A 303 7.85 12.68 9.21
CA ASP A 303 7.34 11.56 8.42
C ASP A 303 7.44 11.90 6.92
N GLU A 304 7.97 10.97 6.13
CA GLU A 304 8.09 11.12 4.67
C GLU A 304 6.71 11.32 3.99
N ALA A 305 5.64 10.75 4.56
CA ALA A 305 4.28 10.91 4.06
C ALA A 305 3.69 12.32 4.31
N ALA A 306 4.27 13.13 5.21
CA ALA A 306 3.69 14.41 5.61
C ALA A 306 3.50 15.38 4.44
N ALA A 307 4.49 15.52 3.57
CA ALA A 307 4.42 16.40 2.41
C ALA A 307 3.40 15.90 1.37
N ASN A 308 3.35 14.58 1.13
CA ASN A 308 2.37 13.94 0.23
C ASN A 308 0.94 14.17 0.75
N ASN A 309 0.70 13.97 2.02
CA ASN A 309 -0.63 14.08 2.61
C ASN A 309 -1.13 15.54 2.72
N ARG A 310 -0.24 16.52 2.90
CA ARG A 310 -0.60 17.94 2.75
C ARG A 310 -1.10 18.22 1.34
N ARG A 311 -0.34 17.79 0.32
CA ARG A 311 -0.74 17.94 -1.08
C ARG A 311 -2.05 17.22 -1.39
N ALA A 312 -2.22 15.98 -0.91
CA ALA A 312 -3.47 15.22 -1.08
C ALA A 312 -4.67 15.95 -0.46
N ALA A 313 -4.52 16.49 0.76
CA ALA A 313 -5.57 17.27 1.41
C ALA A 313 -5.93 18.52 0.61
N GLU A 314 -4.95 19.25 0.06
CA GLU A 314 -5.18 20.43 -0.78
C GLU A 314 -5.90 20.06 -2.09
N LEU A 315 -5.55 18.95 -2.72
CA LEU A 315 -6.22 18.45 -3.93
C LEU A 315 -7.68 18.08 -3.63
N LEU A 316 -7.92 17.33 -2.55
CA LEU A 316 -9.26 16.97 -2.09
C LEU A 316 -10.11 18.20 -1.78
N GLN A 317 -9.56 19.20 -1.08
CA GLN A 317 -10.26 20.44 -0.77
C GLN A 317 -10.60 21.24 -2.04
N ARG A 318 -9.68 21.31 -3.01
CA ARG A 318 -9.93 21.96 -4.31
C ARG A 318 -11.04 21.25 -5.08
N ALA A 319 -11.11 19.93 -5.00
CA ALA A 319 -12.19 19.13 -5.58
C ALA A 319 -13.54 19.29 -4.84
N GLY A 320 -13.56 19.95 -3.69
CA GLY A 320 -14.76 20.16 -2.86
C GLY A 320 -14.96 19.10 -1.77
N ALA A 321 -14.02 18.20 -1.55
CA ALA A 321 -14.07 17.23 -0.46
C ALA A 321 -13.73 17.86 0.89
N ALA A 322 -14.30 17.34 1.98
CA ALA A 322 -13.89 17.69 3.33
C ALA A 322 -12.57 16.94 3.67
N ALA A 323 -11.47 17.67 3.74
CA ALA A 323 -10.17 17.11 4.09
C ALA A 323 -9.49 17.94 5.18
N ARG A 324 -8.80 17.26 6.10
CA ARG A 324 -7.98 17.86 7.17
C ARG A 324 -6.63 17.17 7.23
N VAL A 325 -5.58 17.94 7.53
CA VAL A 325 -4.26 17.41 7.85
C VAL A 325 -3.81 17.97 9.20
N ARG A 326 -3.36 17.11 10.07
CA ARG A 326 -2.72 17.45 11.35
C ARG A 326 -1.27 16.99 11.32
N ILE A 327 -0.36 17.91 11.59
CA ILE A 327 1.08 17.63 11.66
C ILE A 327 1.55 17.83 13.09
N TYR A 328 2.23 16.82 13.63
CA TYR A 328 2.76 16.83 14.99
C TYR A 328 4.24 17.17 14.97
N PRO A 329 4.63 18.33 15.58
CA PRO A 329 6.03 18.76 15.59
C PRO A 329 6.96 17.73 16.19
N GLY A 330 8.12 17.53 15.58
CA GLY A 330 9.17 16.65 16.08
C GLY A 330 8.90 15.14 15.99
N LEU A 331 7.69 14.71 15.61
CA LEU A 331 7.37 13.29 15.44
C LEU A 331 7.81 12.78 14.06
N GLY A 332 8.21 11.51 14.01
CA GLY A 332 8.49 10.75 12.80
C GLY A 332 7.29 9.94 12.33
N HIS A 333 7.55 8.71 11.89
CA HIS A 333 6.56 7.75 11.42
C HIS A 333 5.85 7.05 12.58
N GLU A 334 5.00 7.80 13.28
CA GLU A 334 4.42 7.42 14.57
C GLU A 334 2.95 7.86 14.67
N TYR A 335 2.23 7.28 15.65
CA TYR A 335 0.94 7.81 16.09
C TYR A 335 1.10 9.16 16.77
N PRO A 336 0.00 9.96 16.91
CA PRO A 336 0.01 11.16 17.74
C PRO A 336 0.66 10.95 19.11
N PRO A 337 1.18 12.00 19.79
CA PRO A 337 1.80 11.91 21.10
C PRO A 337 0.93 11.14 22.08
N LEU A 338 1.55 10.34 22.96
CA LEU A 338 0.85 9.37 23.79
C LEU A 338 -0.22 10.01 24.70
N ASP A 339 0.08 11.18 25.24
CA ASP A 339 -0.81 11.98 26.11
C ASP A 339 -1.98 12.65 25.35
N GLU A 340 -1.86 12.83 24.05
CA GLU A 340 -2.89 13.43 23.20
C GLU A 340 -3.63 12.39 22.33
N ARG A 341 -3.05 11.22 22.13
CA ARG A 341 -3.45 10.22 21.17
C ARG A 341 -4.93 9.88 21.16
N ASP A 342 -5.48 9.62 22.33
CA ASP A 342 -6.87 9.21 22.50
C ASP A 342 -7.85 10.31 22.07
N ARG A 343 -7.51 11.57 22.39
CA ARG A 343 -8.27 12.76 21.99
C ARG A 343 -8.15 13.01 20.48
N GLU A 344 -6.95 12.94 19.94
CA GLU A 344 -6.70 13.19 18.52
C GLU A 344 -7.38 12.14 17.62
N LEU A 345 -7.32 10.87 17.99
CA LEU A 345 -8.01 9.80 17.28
C LEU A 345 -9.54 9.94 17.38
N ASP A 346 -10.08 10.30 18.55
CA ASP A 346 -11.52 10.53 18.73
C ASP A 346 -12.01 11.70 17.85
N GLN A 347 -11.29 12.82 17.85
CA GLN A 347 -11.63 13.99 17.03
C GLN A 347 -11.53 13.68 15.52
N ALA A 348 -10.51 12.94 15.11
CA ALA A 348 -10.34 12.53 13.71
C ALA A 348 -11.48 11.60 13.25
N LEU A 349 -11.86 10.63 14.08
CA LEU A 349 -12.98 9.73 13.79
C LEU A 349 -14.30 10.48 13.75
N ARG A 350 -14.58 11.39 14.68
CA ARG A 350 -15.78 12.25 14.65
C ARG A 350 -15.85 13.05 13.35
N PHE A 351 -14.75 13.68 12.97
CA PHE A 351 -14.69 14.39 11.70
C PHE A 351 -14.97 13.45 10.51
N ALA A 352 -14.37 12.26 10.48
CA ALA A 352 -14.59 11.29 9.41
C ALA A 352 -16.04 10.78 9.33
N PHE A 353 -16.73 10.68 10.48
CA PHE A 353 -18.17 10.37 10.52
C PHE A 353 -19.07 11.58 10.21
N GLY A 354 -18.56 12.80 10.19
CA GLY A 354 -19.34 14.01 10.00
C GLY A 354 -20.06 14.49 11.27
N LEU A 355 -19.49 14.19 12.46
CA LEU A 355 -20.01 14.53 13.79
C LEU A 355 -19.31 15.77 14.36
#